data_45d29973bd0c13ae8431a3e4966da6a7
#
_entry.id   45d29973bd0c13ae8431a3e4966da6a7
#
_cell.length_a   1.000
_cell.length_b   1.000
_cell.length_c   1.000
_cell.angle_alpha   90.00
_cell.angle_beta   90.00
_cell.angle_gamma   90.00
#
_symmetry.space_group_name_H-M   'P 1'
#
loop_
_entity.id
_entity.type
_entity.pdbx_description
1 polymer ?
#
loop_
_entity_poly.entity_id
_entity_poly.type
_entity_poly.pdbx_seq_one_letter_code
_entity_poly.pdbx_strand_id
1 'polypeptide(L)'
;MKEITKAFPGVKALDRVSFSVKKGEIHALCGENGAGKSTLMKVLSGVYPTGSYHGDIFINSKPVAFRDIKESQDAGVAIIYQELALVPEMTVAENIFLSHERMKKPVIDWHGLYAEAQYWLEQIGLKVDPQMRVSDLTVGKQQLIEIVKALTKKADILILDEPTAALTESDVDVLMHLLRALKSKGVTCIYISHKLGEVLAIADTVTVLRDGKTVSTDPIDVLTEDKIVSKMVGRALTEFFPYQAHQIGEDVLMVQDYQFKHGLTGEMLVKHASFNLREGEILGVAGLMGAGRTELFTSLFGGYPGTSSGQVVISGETVNIRKPSDAIAKGLAYVSEDRKKYGLVMGMEISKNSTLAALKKVMPNRLIDRTLEVKKAEELTEKMRLKTHSLEVDVSQLSGGNQQKVVLSKWLFTDPKILVLDEPTRGIDVGAKYEIYKIINELAAQGVAVVIVSSELPEVLGMSDRIMVMSEGEVTGHLSRAEATQEKIMTYATLRRGKNEAVKASGR
;
A
#
# COMPACT_ATOMS: atom_id res chain seq x y z
N MET A 1 -5.43 -18.84 -22.05
CA MET A 1 -6.24 -17.73 -22.58
C MET A 1 -5.52 -17.18 -23.80
N LYS A 2 -6.21 -16.95 -24.91
CA LYS A 2 -5.60 -16.55 -26.17
C LYS A 2 -6.33 -15.31 -26.73
N GLU A 3 -5.58 -14.24 -26.96
CA GLU A 3 -6.02 -12.96 -27.55
C GLU A 3 -7.27 -12.36 -26.88
N ILE A 4 -7.35 -12.43 -25.56
CA ILE A 4 -8.48 -11.90 -24.81
C ILE A 4 -8.54 -10.38 -24.93
N THR A 5 -9.68 -9.88 -25.43
CA THR A 5 -9.97 -8.45 -25.57
C THR A 5 -11.26 -8.13 -24.82
N LYS A 6 -11.22 -7.16 -23.92
CA LYS A 6 -12.37 -6.68 -23.14
C LYS A 6 -12.41 -5.16 -23.14
N ALA A 7 -13.50 -4.61 -23.63
CA ALA A 7 -13.75 -3.18 -23.60
C ALA A 7 -14.91 -2.83 -22.66
N PHE A 8 -14.81 -1.68 -22.02
CA PHE A 8 -15.87 -1.01 -21.27
C PHE A 8 -16.13 0.36 -21.94
N PRO A 9 -17.25 1.05 -21.66
CA PRO A 9 -17.48 2.38 -22.18
C PRO A 9 -16.28 3.32 -21.94
N GLY A 10 -15.65 3.77 -23.03
CA GLY A 10 -14.50 4.67 -23.00
C GLY A 10 -13.13 4.04 -22.68
N VAL A 11 -13.05 2.75 -22.31
CA VAL A 11 -11.76 2.11 -21.93
C VAL A 11 -11.66 0.69 -22.49
N LYS A 12 -10.54 0.37 -23.15
CA LYS A 12 -10.17 -1.00 -23.50
C LYS A 12 -9.31 -1.56 -22.37
N ALA A 13 -9.91 -2.38 -21.48
CA ALA A 13 -9.25 -2.92 -20.31
C ALA A 13 -8.29 -4.09 -20.64
N LEU A 14 -8.57 -4.86 -21.70
CA LEU A 14 -7.70 -5.91 -22.23
C LEU A 14 -7.62 -5.78 -23.75
N ASP A 15 -6.43 -5.86 -24.32
CA ASP A 15 -6.16 -5.75 -25.75
C ASP A 15 -5.30 -6.93 -26.21
N ARG A 16 -5.95 -7.99 -26.70
CA ARG A 16 -5.36 -9.22 -27.20
C ARG A 16 -4.37 -9.87 -26.22
N VAL A 17 -4.75 -9.93 -24.94
CA VAL A 17 -3.94 -10.55 -23.89
C VAL A 17 -3.89 -12.06 -24.11
N SER A 18 -2.68 -12.58 -24.20
CA SER A 18 -2.43 -14.03 -24.18
C SER A 18 -1.70 -14.40 -22.90
N PHE A 19 -2.21 -15.43 -22.21
CA PHE A 19 -1.77 -15.85 -20.90
C PHE A 19 -1.86 -17.37 -20.79
N SER A 20 -0.78 -18.03 -20.42
CA SER A 20 -0.73 -19.48 -20.30
C SER A 20 -0.08 -19.90 -19.00
N VAL A 21 -0.66 -20.89 -18.34
CA VAL A 21 -0.22 -21.42 -17.05
C VAL A 21 -0.04 -22.94 -17.18
N LYS A 22 1.08 -23.46 -16.71
CA LYS A 22 1.33 -24.90 -16.70
C LYS A 22 0.63 -25.56 -15.53
N LYS A 23 0.20 -26.81 -15.73
CA LYS A 23 -0.45 -27.56 -14.64
C LYS A 23 0.50 -27.75 -13.46
N GLY A 24 0.04 -27.45 -12.25
CA GLY A 24 0.78 -27.63 -11.01
C GLY A 24 1.88 -26.59 -10.78
N GLU A 25 1.91 -25.48 -11.54
CA GLU A 25 2.81 -24.36 -11.23
C GLU A 25 2.11 -23.27 -10.39
N ILE A 26 2.91 -22.46 -9.71
CA ILE A 26 2.49 -21.19 -9.17
C ILE A 26 2.90 -20.12 -10.16
N HIS A 27 1.93 -19.56 -10.87
CA HIS A 27 2.13 -18.53 -11.88
C HIS A 27 1.75 -17.17 -11.34
N ALA A 28 2.72 -16.26 -11.25
CA ALA A 28 2.44 -14.90 -10.80
C ALA A 28 1.96 -14.02 -11.97
N LEU A 29 0.94 -13.20 -11.70
CA LEU A 29 0.44 -12.18 -12.61
C LEU A 29 0.70 -10.80 -12.02
N CYS A 30 1.72 -10.11 -12.55
CA CYS A 30 2.16 -8.80 -12.10
C CYS A 30 1.72 -7.69 -13.07
N GLY A 31 1.63 -6.47 -12.57
CA GLY A 31 1.26 -5.29 -13.35
C GLY A 31 0.76 -4.18 -12.45
N GLU A 32 0.72 -2.96 -12.95
CA GLU A 32 0.18 -1.81 -12.23
C GLU A 32 -1.33 -1.93 -11.99
N ASN A 33 -1.86 -1.06 -11.12
CA ASN A 33 -3.32 -0.93 -10.96
C ASN A 33 -3.91 -0.41 -12.28
N GLY A 34 -4.98 -1.08 -12.75
CA GLY A 34 -5.53 -0.78 -14.06
C GLY A 34 -4.88 -1.51 -15.23
N ALA A 35 -3.81 -2.28 -15.04
CA ALA A 35 -3.17 -3.06 -16.10
C ALA A 35 -4.04 -4.19 -16.69
N GLY A 36 -5.21 -4.46 -16.09
CA GLY A 36 -6.16 -5.46 -16.57
C GLY A 36 -6.13 -6.80 -15.84
N LYS A 37 -5.30 -6.97 -14.78
CA LYS A 37 -5.15 -8.24 -14.03
C LYS A 37 -6.48 -8.81 -13.54
N SER A 38 -7.21 -8.06 -12.71
CA SER A 38 -8.50 -8.50 -12.16
C SER A 38 -9.57 -8.63 -13.25
N THR A 39 -9.50 -7.84 -14.35
CA THR A 39 -10.38 -8.01 -15.50
C THR A 39 -10.12 -9.33 -16.21
N LEU A 40 -8.86 -9.72 -16.41
CA LEU A 40 -8.47 -10.99 -17.01
C LEU A 40 -8.96 -12.19 -16.15
N MET A 41 -8.83 -12.08 -14.83
CA MET A 41 -9.29 -13.11 -13.91
C MET A 41 -10.82 -13.19 -13.84
N LYS A 42 -11.53 -12.06 -13.93
CA LYS A 42 -12.99 -12.02 -14.02
C LYS A 42 -13.50 -12.66 -15.33
N VAL A 43 -12.74 -12.60 -16.42
CA VAL A 43 -13.03 -13.36 -17.65
C VAL A 43 -12.83 -14.85 -17.41
N LEU A 44 -11.71 -15.27 -16.79
CA LEU A 44 -11.42 -16.67 -16.51
C LEU A 44 -12.40 -17.31 -15.51
N SER A 45 -12.86 -16.55 -14.53
CA SER A 45 -13.83 -17.03 -13.52
C SER A 45 -15.29 -16.95 -13.94
N GLY A 46 -15.59 -16.54 -15.18
CA GLY A 46 -16.97 -16.47 -15.69
C GLY A 46 -17.79 -15.28 -15.17
N VAL A 47 -17.20 -14.37 -14.39
CA VAL A 47 -17.85 -13.09 -13.98
C VAL A 47 -18.19 -12.24 -15.21
N TYR A 48 -17.31 -12.24 -16.19
CA TYR A 48 -17.60 -11.73 -17.52
C TYR A 48 -17.89 -12.91 -18.45
N PRO A 49 -19.17 -13.12 -18.81
CA PRO A 49 -19.58 -14.28 -19.58
C PRO A 49 -19.08 -14.23 -21.02
N THR A 50 -19.02 -15.40 -21.64
CA THR A 50 -18.76 -15.55 -23.09
C THR A 50 -19.70 -14.66 -23.91
N GLY A 51 -19.13 -13.98 -24.92
CA GLY A 51 -19.82 -12.97 -25.72
C GLY A 51 -19.66 -11.54 -25.18
N SER A 52 -19.24 -11.35 -23.92
CA SER A 52 -18.91 -10.03 -23.36
C SER A 52 -17.45 -9.63 -23.59
N TYR A 53 -16.63 -10.52 -24.13
CA TYR A 53 -15.23 -10.35 -24.52
C TYR A 53 -14.94 -11.10 -25.83
N HIS A 54 -13.79 -10.85 -26.44
CA HIS A 54 -13.29 -11.59 -27.60
C HIS A 54 -12.06 -12.43 -27.19
N GLY A 55 -11.77 -13.50 -27.95
CA GLY A 55 -10.69 -14.43 -27.67
C GLY A 55 -11.17 -15.72 -27.02
N ASP A 56 -10.25 -16.68 -26.82
CA ASP A 56 -10.56 -18.03 -26.42
C ASP A 56 -9.94 -18.42 -25.09
N ILE A 57 -10.63 -19.25 -24.30
CA ILE A 57 -10.14 -19.86 -23.07
C ILE A 57 -9.97 -21.35 -23.30
N PHE A 58 -8.84 -21.90 -22.85
CA PHE A 58 -8.56 -23.33 -22.90
C PHE A 58 -8.19 -23.82 -21.49
N ILE A 59 -8.80 -24.93 -21.05
CA ILE A 59 -8.42 -25.65 -19.83
C ILE A 59 -8.08 -27.07 -20.24
N ASN A 60 -6.88 -27.55 -19.85
CA ASN A 60 -6.36 -28.86 -20.27
C ASN A 60 -6.42 -29.05 -21.80
N SER A 61 -6.05 -28.01 -22.56
CA SER A 61 -6.08 -27.94 -24.04
C SER A 61 -7.46 -28.05 -24.68
N LYS A 62 -8.54 -28.07 -23.90
CA LYS A 62 -9.93 -28.06 -24.38
C LYS A 62 -10.49 -26.65 -24.36
N PRO A 63 -11.14 -26.19 -25.44
CA PRO A 63 -11.81 -24.90 -25.44
C PRO A 63 -12.97 -24.92 -24.45
N VAL A 64 -13.11 -23.85 -23.67
CA VAL A 64 -14.19 -23.63 -22.71
C VAL A 64 -14.81 -22.25 -22.90
N ALA A 65 -16.11 -22.16 -22.64
CA ALA A 65 -16.88 -20.93 -22.79
C ALA A 65 -17.85 -20.84 -21.60
N PHE A 66 -17.54 -19.96 -20.65
CA PHE A 66 -18.32 -19.81 -19.41
C PHE A 66 -19.44 -18.79 -19.59
N ARG A 67 -20.67 -19.19 -19.26
CA ARG A 67 -21.85 -18.32 -19.24
C ARG A 67 -22.05 -17.66 -17.88
N ASP A 68 -21.49 -18.27 -16.83
CA ASP A 68 -21.55 -17.78 -15.46
C ASP A 68 -20.38 -18.33 -14.60
N ILE A 69 -20.33 -17.89 -13.34
CA ILE A 69 -19.32 -18.30 -12.36
C ILE A 69 -19.44 -19.82 -12.06
N LYS A 70 -20.65 -20.38 -12.07
CA LYS A 70 -20.87 -21.78 -11.75
C LYS A 70 -20.23 -22.70 -12.78
N GLU A 71 -20.37 -22.40 -14.06
CA GLU A 71 -19.72 -23.17 -15.14
C GLU A 71 -18.17 -23.15 -15.01
N SER A 72 -17.60 -22.02 -14.59
CA SER A 72 -16.17 -21.92 -14.31
C SER A 72 -15.75 -22.76 -13.09
N GLN A 73 -16.55 -22.73 -12.02
CA GLN A 73 -16.32 -23.58 -10.83
C GLN A 73 -16.44 -25.06 -11.15
N ASP A 74 -17.44 -25.48 -11.93
CA ASP A 74 -17.61 -26.85 -12.38
C ASP A 74 -16.45 -27.35 -13.28
N ALA A 75 -15.77 -26.41 -13.96
CA ALA A 75 -14.54 -26.67 -14.70
C ALA A 75 -13.27 -26.65 -13.82
N GLY A 76 -13.41 -26.57 -12.51
CA GLY A 76 -12.32 -26.62 -11.53
C GLY A 76 -11.58 -25.30 -11.28
N VAL A 77 -12.16 -24.13 -11.63
CA VAL A 77 -11.59 -22.82 -11.36
C VAL A 77 -12.21 -22.22 -10.09
N ALA A 78 -11.40 -21.90 -9.10
CA ALA A 78 -11.82 -21.15 -7.92
C ALA A 78 -11.05 -19.83 -7.84
N ILE A 79 -11.73 -18.77 -7.40
CA ILE A 79 -11.14 -17.44 -7.21
C ILE A 79 -11.35 -16.96 -5.78
N ILE A 80 -10.29 -16.41 -5.20
CA ILE A 80 -10.28 -15.71 -3.92
C ILE A 80 -10.08 -14.25 -4.27
N TYR A 81 -11.07 -13.44 -3.93
CA TYR A 81 -11.05 -12.00 -4.17
C TYR A 81 -10.28 -11.26 -3.09
N GLN A 82 -9.88 -10.05 -3.39
CA GLN A 82 -9.25 -9.11 -2.45
C GLN A 82 -10.19 -8.76 -1.27
N GLU A 83 -11.50 -8.65 -1.53
CA GLU A 83 -12.53 -8.47 -0.50
C GLU A 83 -13.07 -9.84 -0.08
N LEU A 84 -13.14 -10.07 1.24
CA LEU A 84 -13.58 -11.33 1.81
C LEU A 84 -15.07 -11.60 1.52
N ALA A 85 -15.36 -12.76 0.93
CA ALA A 85 -16.72 -13.22 0.64
C ALA A 85 -17.22 -14.18 1.75
N LEU A 86 -17.01 -13.82 3.01
CA LEU A 86 -17.46 -14.53 4.19
C LEU A 86 -18.67 -13.84 4.83
N VAL A 87 -19.54 -14.61 5.48
CA VAL A 87 -20.66 -14.10 6.27
C VAL A 87 -20.23 -14.01 7.73
N PRO A 88 -20.02 -12.80 8.29
CA PRO A 88 -19.41 -12.61 9.61
C PRO A 88 -20.18 -13.27 10.76
N GLU A 89 -21.51 -13.34 10.66
CA GLU A 89 -22.42 -13.86 11.68
C GLU A 89 -22.48 -15.40 11.70
N MET A 90 -22.04 -16.05 10.63
CA MET A 90 -21.98 -17.51 10.51
C MET A 90 -20.70 -18.06 11.13
N THR A 91 -20.75 -19.34 11.51
CA THR A 91 -19.58 -20.08 11.99
C THR A 91 -18.56 -20.33 10.87
N VAL A 92 -17.34 -20.66 11.25
CA VAL A 92 -16.28 -21.06 10.34
C VAL A 92 -16.71 -22.21 9.44
N ALA A 93 -17.29 -23.26 10.01
CA ALA A 93 -17.75 -24.43 9.26
C ALA A 93 -18.89 -24.10 8.29
N GLU A 94 -19.85 -23.28 8.71
CA GLU A 94 -20.92 -22.82 7.83
C GLU A 94 -20.39 -22.01 6.65
N ASN A 95 -19.41 -21.14 6.89
CA ASN A 95 -18.78 -20.38 5.81
C ASN A 95 -18.00 -21.26 4.83
N ILE A 96 -17.26 -22.26 5.34
CA ILE A 96 -16.47 -23.19 4.51
C ILE A 96 -17.38 -23.96 3.55
N PHE A 97 -18.51 -24.46 4.02
CA PHE A 97 -19.42 -25.30 3.26
C PHE A 97 -20.67 -24.60 2.72
N LEU A 98 -20.69 -23.26 2.77
CA LEU A 98 -21.81 -22.48 2.26
C LEU A 98 -22.14 -22.86 0.80
N SER A 99 -23.40 -23.21 0.57
CA SER A 99 -23.96 -23.68 -0.72
C SER A 99 -23.55 -25.11 -1.13
N HIS A 100 -22.86 -25.88 -0.26
CA HIS A 100 -22.60 -27.33 -0.43
C HIS A 100 -22.49 -28.04 0.91
N GLU A 101 -23.48 -27.75 1.74
CA GLU A 101 -23.61 -28.32 3.07
C GLU A 101 -23.73 -29.86 2.96
N ARG A 102 -23.10 -30.55 3.91
CA ARG A 102 -23.21 -32.00 4.02
C ARG A 102 -24.59 -32.41 4.48
N MET A 103 -25.29 -33.17 3.67
CA MET A 103 -26.68 -33.57 3.93
C MET A 103 -26.79 -35.02 4.38
N LYS A 104 -27.53 -35.26 5.47
CA LYS A 104 -28.17 -36.54 5.81
C LYS A 104 -29.68 -36.36 5.62
N LYS A 105 -30.19 -36.80 4.47
CA LYS A 105 -31.56 -36.56 4.00
C LYS A 105 -32.62 -36.51 5.11
N PRO A 106 -33.40 -35.43 5.23
CA PRO A 106 -33.43 -34.17 4.48
C PRO A 106 -32.76 -33.02 5.23
N VAL A 107 -31.92 -33.29 6.24
CA VAL A 107 -31.33 -32.32 7.17
C VAL A 107 -29.81 -32.22 7.00
N ILE A 108 -29.23 -31.07 7.44
CA ILE A 108 -27.78 -30.87 7.45
C ILE A 108 -27.13 -31.79 8.49
N ASP A 109 -26.07 -32.49 8.11
CA ASP A 109 -25.23 -33.30 9.01
C ASP A 109 -24.21 -32.39 9.73
N TRP A 110 -24.65 -31.71 10.75
CA TRP A 110 -23.80 -30.79 11.52
C TRP A 110 -22.53 -31.43 12.08
N HIS A 111 -22.62 -32.63 12.62
CA HIS A 111 -21.46 -33.34 13.15
C HIS A 111 -20.44 -33.65 12.05
N GLY A 112 -20.92 -34.15 10.91
CA GLY A 112 -20.05 -34.41 9.76
C GLY A 112 -19.46 -33.14 9.18
N LEU A 113 -20.22 -32.04 9.16
CA LEU A 113 -19.78 -30.74 8.65
C LEU A 113 -18.67 -30.13 9.55
N TYR A 114 -18.84 -30.17 10.87
CA TYR A 114 -17.78 -29.68 11.80
C TYR A 114 -16.54 -30.57 11.76
N ALA A 115 -16.67 -31.87 11.67
CA ALA A 115 -15.53 -32.80 11.57
C ALA A 115 -14.73 -32.58 10.28
N GLU A 116 -15.43 -32.36 9.16
CA GLU A 116 -14.80 -32.09 7.88
C GLU A 116 -14.15 -30.67 7.85
N ALA A 117 -14.80 -29.68 8.45
CA ALA A 117 -14.19 -28.35 8.64
C ALA A 117 -12.90 -28.44 9.45
N GLN A 118 -12.93 -29.15 10.58
CA GLN A 118 -11.74 -29.36 11.42
C GLN A 118 -10.61 -30.01 10.64
N TYR A 119 -10.90 -31.05 9.85
CA TYR A 119 -9.92 -31.71 9.00
C TYR A 119 -9.25 -30.74 8.03
N TRP A 120 -10.03 -29.89 7.34
CA TRP A 120 -9.46 -28.92 6.41
C TRP A 120 -8.64 -27.82 7.10
N LEU A 121 -9.07 -27.34 8.26
CA LEU A 121 -8.33 -26.37 9.06
C LEU A 121 -6.97 -26.94 9.53
N GLU A 122 -6.94 -28.23 9.95
CA GLU A 122 -5.72 -28.92 10.32
C GLU A 122 -4.76 -29.12 9.14
N GLN A 123 -5.29 -29.39 7.93
CA GLN A 123 -4.47 -29.53 6.71
C GLN A 123 -3.67 -28.27 6.37
N ILE A 124 -4.15 -27.10 6.79
CA ILE A 124 -3.48 -25.82 6.58
C ILE A 124 -2.77 -25.30 7.84
N GLY A 125 -2.80 -26.08 8.93
CA GLY A 125 -2.19 -25.69 10.22
C GLY A 125 -2.92 -24.55 10.94
N LEU A 126 -4.16 -24.23 10.58
CA LEU A 126 -4.95 -23.17 11.19
C LEU A 126 -5.69 -23.67 12.44
N LYS A 127 -5.24 -23.22 13.61
CA LYS A 127 -5.86 -23.55 14.90
C LYS A 127 -7.04 -22.61 15.18
N VAL A 128 -8.21 -23.00 14.69
CA VAL A 128 -9.49 -22.29 14.89
C VAL A 128 -10.57 -23.33 15.14
N ASP A 129 -11.47 -23.04 16.09
CA ASP A 129 -12.65 -23.88 16.32
C ASP A 129 -13.65 -23.69 15.17
N PRO A 130 -14.07 -24.76 14.47
CA PRO A 130 -15.07 -24.68 13.42
C PRO A 130 -16.42 -24.07 13.82
N GLN A 131 -16.74 -24.06 15.10
CA GLN A 131 -17.99 -23.49 15.64
C GLN A 131 -17.86 -21.99 15.99
N MET A 132 -16.64 -21.42 15.97
CA MET A 132 -16.42 -20.01 16.22
C MET A 132 -17.02 -19.16 15.09
N ARG A 133 -17.57 -17.99 15.42
CA ARG A 133 -18.06 -17.05 14.41
C ARG A 133 -16.91 -16.39 13.67
N VAL A 134 -17.09 -16.14 12.38
CA VAL A 134 -16.08 -15.50 11.55
C VAL A 134 -15.80 -14.07 12.01
N SER A 135 -16.82 -13.36 12.54
CA SER A 135 -16.67 -12.01 13.15
C SER A 135 -15.64 -11.95 14.28
N ASP A 136 -15.43 -13.05 15.00
CA ASP A 136 -14.55 -13.11 16.17
C ASP A 136 -13.08 -13.39 15.80
N LEU A 137 -12.81 -13.55 14.51
CA LEU A 137 -11.49 -13.86 13.99
C LEU A 137 -10.77 -12.61 13.46
N THR A 138 -9.45 -12.62 13.54
CA THR A 138 -8.63 -11.62 12.85
C THR A 138 -8.79 -11.73 11.34
N VAL A 139 -8.60 -10.63 10.62
CA VAL A 139 -8.73 -10.58 9.16
C VAL A 139 -7.83 -11.62 8.48
N GLY A 140 -6.61 -11.84 9.01
CA GLY A 140 -5.69 -12.87 8.50
C GLY A 140 -6.28 -14.27 8.59
N LYS A 141 -6.90 -14.64 9.71
CA LYS A 141 -7.56 -15.94 9.86
C LYS A 141 -8.79 -16.07 8.95
N GLN A 142 -9.56 -15.00 8.78
CA GLN A 142 -10.68 -14.96 7.83
C GLN A 142 -10.20 -15.23 6.39
N GLN A 143 -9.08 -14.63 5.97
CA GLN A 143 -8.49 -14.89 4.65
C GLN A 143 -8.12 -16.36 4.46
N LEU A 144 -7.51 -16.99 5.46
CA LEU A 144 -7.16 -18.41 5.40
C LEU A 144 -8.40 -19.30 5.33
N ILE A 145 -9.50 -18.93 6.01
CA ILE A 145 -10.79 -19.66 5.91
C ILE A 145 -11.36 -19.56 4.50
N GLU A 146 -11.25 -18.42 3.84
CA GLU A 146 -11.71 -18.28 2.45
C GLU A 146 -10.92 -19.17 1.49
N ILE A 147 -9.62 -19.35 1.73
CA ILE A 147 -8.80 -20.30 0.99
C ILE A 147 -9.29 -21.74 1.25
N VAL A 148 -9.56 -22.11 2.51
CA VAL A 148 -10.14 -23.42 2.82
C VAL A 148 -11.46 -23.63 2.10
N LYS A 149 -12.37 -22.66 2.13
CA LYS A 149 -13.64 -22.68 1.39
C LYS A 149 -13.44 -22.95 -0.11
N ALA A 150 -12.42 -22.35 -0.73
CA ALA A 150 -12.09 -22.60 -2.13
C ALA A 150 -11.56 -24.04 -2.36
N LEU A 151 -10.74 -24.55 -1.42
CA LEU A 151 -10.16 -25.89 -1.51
C LEU A 151 -11.19 -27.01 -1.35
N THR A 152 -12.22 -26.81 -0.52
CA THR A 152 -13.31 -27.82 -0.34
C THR A 152 -14.08 -28.06 -1.65
N LYS A 153 -14.03 -27.12 -2.60
CA LYS A 153 -14.66 -27.22 -3.93
C LYS A 153 -13.85 -28.03 -4.94
N LYS A 154 -12.74 -28.67 -4.53
CA LYS A 154 -11.84 -29.46 -5.39
C LYS A 154 -11.33 -28.69 -6.61
N ALA A 155 -10.93 -27.46 -6.41
CA ALA A 155 -10.39 -26.63 -7.47
C ALA A 155 -9.06 -27.19 -8.00
N ASP A 156 -8.95 -27.35 -9.33
CA ASP A 156 -7.70 -27.64 -10.02
C ASP A 156 -6.87 -26.39 -10.29
N ILE A 157 -7.55 -25.23 -10.41
CA ILE A 157 -6.96 -23.91 -10.64
C ILE A 157 -7.47 -22.96 -9.56
N LEU A 158 -6.54 -22.45 -8.75
CA LEU A 158 -6.82 -21.50 -7.68
C LEU A 158 -6.27 -20.11 -8.06
N ILE A 159 -7.15 -19.13 -8.16
CA ILE A 159 -6.79 -17.73 -8.40
C ILE A 159 -6.80 -17.00 -7.06
N LEU A 160 -5.71 -16.29 -6.73
CA LEU A 160 -5.57 -15.50 -5.52
C LEU A 160 -5.31 -14.03 -5.94
N ASP A 161 -6.29 -13.17 -5.73
CA ASP A 161 -6.20 -11.73 -6.06
C ASP A 161 -5.79 -10.94 -4.81
N GLU A 162 -4.51 -10.53 -4.73
CA GLU A 162 -3.89 -9.81 -3.60
C GLU A 162 -4.14 -10.41 -2.21
N PRO A 163 -3.89 -11.72 -2.01
CA PRO A 163 -4.32 -12.43 -0.80
C PRO A 163 -3.59 -11.98 0.48
N THR A 164 -2.51 -11.20 0.38
CA THR A 164 -1.69 -10.76 1.51
C THR A 164 -1.90 -9.28 1.90
N ALA A 165 -2.86 -8.59 1.27
CA ALA A 165 -3.05 -7.16 1.49
C ALA A 165 -3.37 -6.79 2.95
N ALA A 166 -4.02 -7.68 3.69
CA ALA A 166 -4.45 -7.48 5.08
C ALA A 166 -3.81 -8.47 6.09
N LEU A 167 -2.80 -9.24 5.65
CA LEU A 167 -2.13 -10.24 6.48
C LEU A 167 -0.96 -9.66 7.26
N THR A 168 -0.72 -10.22 8.47
CA THR A 168 0.54 -10.04 9.20
C THR A 168 1.66 -10.87 8.56
N GLU A 169 2.93 -10.57 8.84
CA GLU A 169 4.07 -11.35 8.31
C GLU A 169 3.95 -12.84 8.64
N SER A 170 3.53 -13.16 9.86
CA SER A 170 3.33 -14.55 10.28
C SER A 170 2.20 -15.25 9.50
N ASP A 171 1.13 -14.53 9.15
CA ASP A 171 0.04 -15.08 8.36
C ASP A 171 0.46 -15.28 6.88
N VAL A 172 1.31 -14.37 6.37
CA VAL A 172 1.92 -14.51 5.03
C VAL A 172 2.75 -15.76 4.94
N ASP A 173 3.59 -16.06 5.94
CA ASP A 173 4.39 -17.29 5.98
C ASP A 173 3.51 -18.55 5.93
N VAL A 174 2.40 -18.57 6.70
CA VAL A 174 1.44 -19.67 6.68
C VAL A 174 0.84 -19.83 5.28
N LEU A 175 0.44 -18.73 4.63
CA LEU A 175 -0.08 -18.76 3.26
C LEU A 175 0.96 -19.28 2.27
N MET A 176 2.22 -18.83 2.36
CA MET A 176 3.29 -19.29 1.47
C MET A 176 3.56 -20.79 1.62
N HIS A 177 3.54 -21.31 2.83
CA HIS A 177 3.65 -22.76 3.09
C HIS A 177 2.47 -23.52 2.49
N LEU A 178 1.24 -23.01 2.65
CA LEU A 178 0.05 -23.61 2.08
C LEU A 178 0.11 -23.69 0.55
N LEU A 179 0.51 -22.62 -0.13
CA LEU A 179 0.61 -22.57 -1.58
C LEU A 179 1.65 -23.58 -2.11
N ARG A 180 2.79 -23.71 -1.42
CA ARG A 180 3.78 -24.76 -1.74
C ARG A 180 3.23 -26.17 -1.57
N ALA A 181 2.45 -26.41 -0.52
CA ALA A 181 1.78 -27.71 -0.28
C ALA A 181 0.71 -27.99 -1.34
N LEU A 182 -0.06 -27.01 -1.79
CA LEU A 182 -1.02 -27.14 -2.88
C LEU A 182 -0.35 -27.48 -4.21
N LYS A 183 0.72 -26.76 -4.54
CA LYS A 183 1.54 -27.05 -5.71
C LYS A 183 2.05 -28.49 -5.69
N SER A 184 2.56 -29.00 -4.56
CA SER A 184 3.03 -30.39 -4.43
C SER A 184 1.93 -31.43 -4.63
N LYS A 185 0.66 -31.06 -4.40
CA LYS A 185 -0.54 -31.86 -4.68
C LYS A 185 -1.05 -31.71 -6.11
N GLY A 186 -0.36 -30.92 -6.96
CA GLY A 186 -0.70 -30.71 -8.37
C GLY A 186 -1.76 -29.64 -8.63
N VAL A 187 -2.15 -28.85 -7.62
CA VAL A 187 -3.02 -27.70 -7.80
C VAL A 187 -2.25 -26.57 -8.51
N THR A 188 -2.86 -25.99 -9.52
CA THR A 188 -2.31 -24.84 -10.25
C THR A 188 -2.74 -23.56 -9.58
N CYS A 189 -1.79 -22.66 -9.24
CA CYS A 189 -2.10 -21.40 -8.59
C CYS A 189 -1.78 -20.21 -9.49
N ILE A 190 -2.71 -19.28 -9.63
CA ILE A 190 -2.49 -17.97 -10.25
C ILE A 190 -2.43 -16.95 -9.12
N TYR A 191 -1.27 -16.41 -8.87
CA TYR A 191 -0.98 -15.52 -7.75
C TYR A 191 -0.84 -14.07 -8.22
N ILE A 192 -1.78 -13.22 -7.84
CA ILE A 192 -1.76 -11.79 -8.18
C ILE A 192 -1.27 -11.03 -6.96
N SER A 193 -0.15 -10.34 -7.08
CA SER A 193 0.38 -9.49 -6.02
C SER A 193 1.19 -8.34 -6.60
N HIS A 194 1.19 -7.23 -5.90
CA HIS A 194 2.09 -6.11 -6.14
C HIS A 194 3.33 -6.17 -5.21
N LYS A 195 3.37 -7.09 -4.24
CA LYS A 195 4.50 -7.33 -3.36
C LYS A 195 5.49 -8.28 -4.04
N LEU A 196 6.45 -7.72 -4.72
CA LEU A 196 7.38 -8.48 -5.58
C LEU A 196 8.26 -9.45 -4.82
N GLY A 197 8.62 -9.15 -3.56
CA GLY A 197 9.32 -10.08 -2.69
C GLY A 197 8.56 -11.41 -2.49
N GLU A 198 7.23 -11.36 -2.33
CA GLU A 198 6.39 -12.56 -2.24
C GLU A 198 6.38 -13.33 -3.56
N VAL A 199 6.26 -12.61 -4.68
CA VAL A 199 6.28 -13.21 -6.03
C VAL A 199 7.60 -13.94 -6.27
N LEU A 200 8.74 -13.31 -5.97
CA LEU A 200 10.07 -13.92 -6.11
C LEU A 200 10.28 -15.14 -5.22
N ALA A 201 9.61 -15.18 -4.05
CA ALA A 201 9.74 -16.28 -3.09
C ALA A 201 8.93 -17.53 -3.46
N ILE A 202 7.87 -17.39 -4.29
CA ILE A 202 6.91 -18.50 -4.47
C ILE A 202 6.62 -18.86 -5.93
N ALA A 203 6.72 -17.93 -6.88
CA ALA A 203 6.34 -18.17 -8.26
C ALA A 203 7.34 -19.04 -9.01
N ASP A 204 6.86 -19.81 -9.99
CA ASP A 204 7.69 -20.51 -10.99
C ASP A 204 7.87 -19.66 -12.25
N THR A 205 6.80 -18.97 -12.62
CA THR A 205 6.72 -18.15 -13.83
C THR A 205 5.98 -16.87 -13.50
N VAL A 206 6.40 -15.78 -14.12
CA VAL A 206 5.76 -14.45 -13.96
C VAL A 206 5.30 -13.95 -15.32
N THR A 207 4.03 -13.59 -15.43
CA THR A 207 3.52 -12.80 -16.55
C THR A 207 3.32 -11.35 -16.11
N VAL A 208 3.87 -10.42 -16.89
CA VAL A 208 3.67 -8.99 -16.64
C VAL A 208 2.66 -8.43 -17.62
N LEU A 209 1.61 -7.80 -17.07
CA LEU A 209 0.64 -7.01 -17.82
C LEU A 209 0.90 -5.51 -17.67
N ARG A 210 0.75 -4.77 -18.76
CA ARG A 210 0.79 -3.31 -18.77
C ARG A 210 -0.18 -2.77 -19.82
N ASP A 211 -0.98 -1.76 -19.44
CA ASP A 211 -1.95 -1.09 -20.33
C ASP A 211 -2.85 -2.09 -21.09
N GLY A 212 -3.33 -3.11 -20.39
CA GLY A 212 -4.20 -4.14 -20.95
C GLY A 212 -3.52 -5.12 -21.92
N LYS A 213 -2.19 -5.20 -21.96
CA LYS A 213 -1.42 -6.08 -22.84
C LYS A 213 -0.42 -6.94 -22.06
N THR A 214 -0.13 -8.13 -22.59
CA THR A 214 0.99 -8.95 -22.09
C THR A 214 2.31 -8.34 -22.55
N VAL A 215 3.18 -7.98 -21.61
CA VAL A 215 4.54 -7.48 -21.87
C VAL A 215 5.49 -8.64 -22.04
N SER A 216 5.47 -9.58 -21.09
CA SER A 216 6.31 -10.77 -21.12
C SER A 216 5.76 -11.85 -20.21
N THR A 217 6.21 -13.09 -20.45
CA THR A 217 6.06 -14.24 -19.57
C THR A 217 7.43 -14.88 -19.42
N ASP A 218 7.98 -14.89 -18.22
CA ASP A 218 9.35 -15.31 -17.95
C ASP A 218 9.40 -16.29 -16.77
N PRO A 219 10.30 -17.27 -16.74
CA PRO A 219 10.57 -18.08 -15.57
C PRO A 219 11.22 -17.20 -14.47
N ILE A 220 10.95 -17.57 -13.21
CA ILE A 220 11.41 -16.78 -12.06
C ILE A 220 12.92 -16.68 -11.96
N ASP A 221 13.66 -17.72 -12.37
CA ASP A 221 15.11 -17.81 -12.24
C ASP A 221 15.88 -16.70 -13.00
N VAL A 222 15.27 -16.10 -14.02
CA VAL A 222 15.88 -15.03 -14.81
C VAL A 222 15.41 -13.63 -14.40
N LEU A 223 14.49 -13.57 -13.42
CA LEU A 223 13.89 -12.32 -12.96
C LEU A 223 14.51 -11.86 -11.64
N THR A 224 14.64 -10.55 -11.53
CA THR A 224 14.88 -9.83 -10.27
C THR A 224 13.73 -8.87 -10.06
N GLU A 225 13.57 -8.36 -8.84
CA GLU A 225 12.56 -7.34 -8.54
C GLU A 225 12.63 -6.17 -9.53
N ASP A 226 13.84 -5.68 -9.77
CA ASP A 226 14.13 -4.60 -10.71
C ASP A 226 13.64 -4.89 -12.13
N LYS A 227 13.86 -6.11 -12.62
CA LYS A 227 13.41 -6.51 -13.97
C LYS A 227 11.89 -6.57 -14.05
N ILE A 228 11.21 -7.06 -13.00
CA ILE A 228 9.74 -7.11 -12.97
C ILE A 228 9.19 -5.68 -12.97
N VAL A 229 9.70 -4.80 -12.11
CA VAL A 229 9.30 -3.38 -12.04
C VAL A 229 9.55 -2.69 -13.39
N SER A 230 10.74 -2.86 -13.98
CA SER A 230 11.06 -2.27 -15.30
C SER A 230 10.05 -2.69 -16.38
N LYS A 231 9.62 -3.96 -16.38
CA LYS A 231 8.61 -4.46 -17.32
C LYS A 231 7.22 -3.93 -17.02
N MET A 232 6.86 -3.76 -15.73
CA MET A 232 5.58 -3.20 -15.30
C MET A 232 5.45 -1.72 -15.70
N VAL A 233 6.48 -0.92 -15.42
CA VAL A 233 6.50 0.53 -15.67
C VAL A 233 6.91 0.88 -17.10
N GLY A 234 7.72 0.02 -17.73
CA GLY A 234 8.29 0.24 -19.07
C GLY A 234 9.54 1.12 -19.10
N ARG A 235 10.23 1.28 -17.96
CA ARG A 235 11.44 2.07 -17.78
C ARG A 235 12.45 1.30 -16.91
N ALA A 236 13.74 1.59 -17.05
CA ALA A 236 14.77 1.02 -16.19
C ALA A 236 14.66 1.58 -14.75
N LEU A 237 14.96 0.77 -13.75
CA LEU A 237 14.84 1.14 -12.33
C LEU A 237 15.83 2.23 -11.90
N THR A 238 16.95 2.39 -12.60
CA THR A 238 17.86 3.53 -12.42
C THR A 238 17.17 4.87 -12.66
N GLU A 239 16.00 4.86 -13.31
CA GLU A 239 15.12 6.02 -13.53
C GLU A 239 13.89 6.02 -12.59
N PHE A 240 13.74 5.00 -11.71
CA PHE A 240 12.54 4.88 -10.86
C PHE A 240 12.50 5.91 -9.74
N PHE A 241 13.65 6.22 -9.17
CA PHE A 241 13.79 7.34 -8.24
C PHE A 241 14.36 8.54 -9.02
N PRO A 242 13.51 9.47 -9.48
CA PRO A 242 13.91 10.57 -10.35
C PRO A 242 14.62 11.68 -9.58
N TYR A 243 15.50 11.30 -8.64
CA TYR A 243 16.25 12.25 -7.85
C TYR A 243 17.08 13.16 -8.77
N GLN A 244 16.97 14.45 -8.51
CA GLN A 244 17.77 15.49 -9.17
C GLN A 244 18.43 16.32 -8.08
N ALA A 245 19.74 16.54 -8.20
CA ALA A 245 20.43 17.45 -7.31
C ALA A 245 19.85 18.87 -7.48
N HIS A 246 19.52 19.49 -6.36
CA HIS A 246 18.96 20.84 -6.31
C HIS A 246 19.74 21.70 -5.32
N GLN A 247 19.47 23.00 -5.35
CA GLN A 247 20.16 23.93 -4.47
C GLN A 247 19.58 23.83 -3.06
N ILE A 248 20.44 23.52 -2.09
CA ILE A 248 20.08 23.48 -0.67
C ILE A 248 20.43 24.82 -0.05
N GLY A 249 19.45 25.46 0.62
CA GLY A 249 19.57 26.77 1.25
C GLY A 249 19.92 26.70 2.73
N GLU A 250 19.42 27.68 3.49
CA GLU A 250 19.64 27.82 4.93
C GLU A 250 18.69 26.92 5.75
N ASP A 251 18.94 26.81 7.06
CA ASP A 251 18.11 26.05 7.98
C ASP A 251 16.72 26.68 8.11
N VAL A 252 15.68 25.95 7.72
CA VAL A 252 14.28 26.35 7.82
C VAL A 252 13.59 25.74 9.03
N LEU A 253 14.06 24.57 9.51
CA LEU A 253 13.63 23.93 10.75
C LEU A 253 14.84 23.51 11.55
N MET A 254 14.84 23.85 12.84
CA MET A 254 15.81 23.35 13.81
C MET A 254 15.06 22.80 15.01
N VAL A 255 15.35 21.56 15.36
CA VAL A 255 14.78 20.84 16.50
C VAL A 255 15.92 20.45 17.43
N GLN A 256 15.85 20.88 18.71
CA GLN A 256 16.88 20.62 19.71
C GLN A 256 16.28 19.97 20.95
N ASP A 257 16.80 18.80 21.28
CA ASP A 257 16.40 17.99 22.44
C ASP A 257 14.87 17.85 22.59
N TYR A 258 14.19 17.65 21.47
CA TYR A 258 12.74 17.54 21.48
C TYR A 258 12.30 16.22 22.10
N GLN A 259 11.38 16.33 23.05
CA GLN A 259 10.75 15.21 23.71
C GLN A 259 9.24 15.37 23.64
N PHE A 260 8.52 14.24 23.56
CA PHE A 260 7.07 14.27 23.56
C PHE A 260 6.48 13.14 24.41
N LYS A 261 5.62 13.54 25.36
CA LYS A 261 4.87 12.65 26.23
C LYS A 261 3.39 12.66 25.84
N HIS A 262 2.84 11.49 25.55
CA HIS A 262 1.43 11.34 25.19
C HIS A 262 0.52 11.67 26.38
N GLY A 263 -0.50 12.51 26.15
CA GLY A 263 -1.35 13.08 27.21
C GLY A 263 -2.26 12.08 27.92
N LEU A 264 -2.70 11.02 27.22
CA LEU A 264 -3.62 10.02 27.79
C LEU A 264 -2.88 8.83 28.41
N THR A 265 -1.84 8.31 27.75
CA THR A 265 -1.11 7.13 28.22
C THR A 265 0.05 7.46 29.13
N GLY A 266 0.54 8.70 29.10
CA GLY A 266 1.74 9.11 29.83
C GLY A 266 3.05 8.56 29.27
N GLU A 267 3.01 7.88 28.14
CA GLU A 267 4.15 7.25 27.49
C GLU A 267 5.02 8.31 26.80
N MET A 268 6.36 8.15 26.87
CA MET A 268 7.31 8.95 26.13
C MET A 268 7.43 8.40 24.70
N LEU A 269 6.75 9.04 23.75
CA LEU A 269 6.76 8.66 22.35
C LEU A 269 8.03 9.14 21.62
N VAL A 270 8.53 10.33 21.99
CA VAL A 270 9.81 10.87 21.53
C VAL A 270 10.63 11.21 22.75
N LYS A 271 11.84 10.66 22.85
CA LYS A 271 12.70 10.77 24.03
C LYS A 271 13.71 11.91 23.89
N HIS A 272 14.49 11.88 22.82
CA HIS A 272 15.49 12.92 22.49
C HIS A 272 15.64 13.00 20.96
N ALA A 273 15.09 14.01 20.33
CA ALA A 273 15.27 14.24 18.91
C ALA A 273 15.94 15.58 18.66
N SER A 274 17.08 15.55 17.96
CA SER A 274 17.78 16.77 17.53
C SER A 274 18.16 16.61 16.07
N PHE A 275 17.69 17.52 15.22
CA PHE A 275 17.98 17.58 13.80
C PHE A 275 17.67 18.97 13.23
N ASN A 276 18.16 19.22 12.04
CA ASN A 276 17.83 20.39 11.25
C ASN A 276 17.33 19.98 9.86
N LEU A 277 16.61 20.85 9.20
CA LEU A 277 16.16 20.72 7.83
C LEU A 277 16.38 22.04 7.11
N ARG A 278 16.94 21.98 5.89
CA ARG A 278 17.31 23.14 5.10
C ARG A 278 16.32 23.38 3.96
N GLU A 279 16.22 24.62 3.53
CA GLU A 279 15.41 25.00 2.37
C GLU A 279 15.83 24.19 1.14
N GLY A 280 14.84 23.61 0.44
CA GLY A 280 15.07 22.75 -0.72
C GLY A 280 15.68 21.38 -0.41
N GLU A 281 15.93 21.00 0.85
CA GLU A 281 16.45 19.69 1.23
C GLU A 281 15.36 18.64 1.27
N ILE A 282 15.67 17.44 0.81
CA ILE A 282 14.86 16.23 1.03
C ILE A 282 15.53 15.39 2.13
N LEU A 283 14.99 15.44 3.34
CA LEU A 283 15.44 14.63 4.47
C LEU A 283 14.65 13.32 4.55
N GLY A 284 15.32 12.21 4.32
CA GLY A 284 14.75 10.87 4.55
C GLY A 284 14.78 10.49 6.02
N VAL A 285 13.71 9.88 6.52
CA VAL A 285 13.63 9.40 7.89
C VAL A 285 13.38 7.90 7.89
N ALA A 286 14.38 7.14 8.31
CA ALA A 286 14.37 5.68 8.36
C ALA A 286 14.31 5.17 9.81
N GLY A 287 13.91 3.91 9.99
CA GLY A 287 13.85 3.21 11.27
C GLY A 287 12.93 2.01 11.22
N LEU A 288 13.03 1.12 12.18
CA LEU A 288 12.14 -0.04 12.29
C LEU A 288 10.71 0.39 12.62
N MET A 289 9.76 -0.52 12.45
CA MET A 289 8.37 -0.32 12.86
C MET A 289 8.33 -0.01 14.38
N GLY A 290 7.62 1.06 14.77
CA GLY A 290 7.59 1.54 16.16
C GLY A 290 8.82 2.35 16.58
N ALA A 291 9.69 2.77 15.66
CA ALA A 291 10.87 3.60 15.98
C ALA A 291 10.53 5.04 16.44
N GLY A 292 9.26 5.46 16.38
CA GLY A 292 8.84 6.80 16.79
C GLY A 292 8.84 7.85 15.66
N ARG A 293 8.99 7.44 14.40
CA ARG A 293 9.05 8.34 13.23
C ARG A 293 7.78 9.17 13.06
N THR A 294 6.64 8.50 12.91
CA THR A 294 5.31 9.11 12.79
C THR A 294 4.98 9.95 14.02
N GLU A 295 5.31 9.45 15.22
CA GLU A 295 5.08 10.13 16.49
C GLU A 295 5.85 11.45 16.58
N LEU A 296 7.11 11.47 16.13
CA LEU A 296 7.93 12.70 16.09
C LEU A 296 7.26 13.78 15.24
N PHE A 297 6.94 13.49 13.99
CA PHE A 297 6.43 14.51 13.08
C PHE A 297 4.96 14.86 13.34
N THR A 298 4.13 13.91 13.78
CA THR A 298 2.76 14.21 14.19
C THR A 298 2.73 15.09 15.45
N SER A 299 3.63 14.86 16.42
CA SER A 299 3.72 15.70 17.61
C SER A 299 4.27 17.10 17.30
N LEU A 300 5.28 17.23 16.43
CA LEU A 300 5.80 18.51 15.94
C LEU A 300 4.73 19.32 15.19
N PHE A 301 3.82 18.63 14.48
CA PHE A 301 2.68 19.24 13.80
C PHE A 301 1.54 19.61 14.77
N GLY A 302 1.59 19.16 16.03
CA GLY A 302 0.53 19.38 17.02
C GLY A 302 -0.69 18.46 16.81
N GLY A 303 -0.49 17.32 16.17
CA GLY A 303 -1.54 16.34 15.86
C GLY A 303 -1.85 15.35 17.01
N TYR A 304 -0.96 15.24 18.01
CA TYR A 304 -1.20 14.42 19.21
C TYR A 304 -1.52 15.26 20.43
N PRO A 305 -2.48 14.82 21.27
CA PRO A 305 -2.66 15.40 22.60
C PRO A 305 -1.48 15.00 23.49
N GLY A 306 -0.80 15.98 24.09
CA GLY A 306 0.35 15.70 24.94
C GLY A 306 1.15 16.94 25.33
N THR A 307 2.32 16.70 25.89
CA THR A 307 3.25 17.76 26.29
C THR A 307 4.60 17.55 25.61
N SER A 308 5.11 18.61 25.02
CA SER A 308 6.45 18.64 24.43
C SER A 308 7.41 19.46 25.29
N SER A 309 8.70 19.12 25.22
CA SER A 309 9.83 19.91 25.74
C SER A 309 10.94 19.96 24.70
N GLY A 310 11.94 20.74 24.93
CA GLY A 310 12.99 21.07 23.94
C GLY A 310 12.66 22.32 23.15
N GLN A 311 13.46 22.63 22.14
CA GLN A 311 13.33 23.84 21.35
C GLN A 311 13.02 23.50 19.87
N VAL A 312 12.04 24.20 19.30
CA VAL A 312 11.71 24.14 17.88
C VAL A 312 11.80 25.54 17.30
N VAL A 313 12.60 25.70 16.25
CA VAL A 313 12.80 26.96 15.53
C VAL A 313 12.37 26.76 14.09
N ILE A 314 11.48 27.60 13.58
CA ILE A 314 11.04 27.61 12.18
C ILE A 314 11.37 28.99 11.58
N SER A 315 12.13 29.01 10.48
CA SER A 315 12.57 30.25 9.80
C SER A 315 13.18 31.27 10.77
N GLY A 316 14.02 30.81 11.72
CA GLY A 316 14.69 31.66 12.71
C GLY A 316 13.87 32.06 13.93
N GLU A 317 12.57 31.69 13.99
CA GLU A 317 11.70 32.01 15.12
C GLU A 317 11.47 30.76 16.01
N THR A 318 11.67 30.89 17.32
CA THR A 318 11.27 29.83 18.28
C THR A 318 9.75 29.76 18.33
N VAL A 319 9.21 28.55 18.10
CA VAL A 319 7.78 28.30 18.01
C VAL A 319 7.28 27.35 19.08
N ASN A 320 6.03 27.51 19.50
CA ASN A 320 5.33 26.60 20.38
C ASN A 320 4.06 26.14 19.67
N ILE A 321 4.10 24.94 19.09
CA ILE A 321 3.01 24.35 18.33
C ILE A 321 2.20 23.47 19.27
N ARG A 322 0.92 23.81 19.47
CA ARG A 322 -0.01 23.07 20.34
C ARG A 322 -1.11 22.35 19.56
N LYS A 323 -1.37 22.80 18.32
CA LYS A 323 -2.41 22.27 17.43
C LYS A 323 -2.01 22.47 15.97
N PRO A 324 -2.57 21.70 15.04
CA PRO A 324 -2.23 21.76 13.62
C PRO A 324 -2.32 23.17 13.01
N SER A 325 -3.29 23.99 13.43
CA SER A 325 -3.41 25.36 12.91
C SER A 325 -2.23 26.27 13.25
N ASP A 326 -1.51 25.98 14.36
CA ASP A 326 -0.33 26.74 14.73
C ASP A 326 0.84 26.37 13.80
N ALA A 327 0.99 25.07 13.47
CA ALA A 327 1.98 24.56 12.52
C ALA A 327 1.75 25.14 11.12
N ILE A 328 0.50 25.08 10.62
CA ILE A 328 0.12 25.63 9.31
C ILE A 328 0.44 27.13 9.23
N ALA A 329 0.15 27.88 10.28
CA ALA A 329 0.45 29.32 10.34
C ALA A 329 1.95 29.64 10.28
N LYS A 330 2.82 28.69 10.64
CA LYS A 330 4.29 28.77 10.55
C LYS A 330 4.87 28.14 9.28
N GLY A 331 3.99 27.69 8.36
CA GLY A 331 4.40 27.12 7.08
C GLY A 331 4.82 25.65 7.15
N LEU A 332 4.40 24.91 8.18
CA LEU A 332 4.61 23.47 8.30
C LEU A 332 3.34 22.72 7.89
N ALA A 333 3.46 21.83 6.91
CA ALA A 333 2.41 20.95 6.46
C ALA A 333 2.77 19.46 6.74
N TYR A 334 1.77 18.64 6.99
CA TYR A 334 1.94 17.23 7.32
C TYR A 334 0.95 16.34 6.58
N VAL A 335 1.47 15.49 5.70
CA VAL A 335 0.73 14.41 5.04
C VAL A 335 0.83 13.17 5.90
N SER A 336 -0.32 12.70 6.41
CA SER A 336 -0.39 11.55 7.31
C SER A 336 -0.32 10.23 6.56
N GLU A 337 0.16 9.18 7.23
CA GLU A 337 0.26 7.81 6.72
C GLU A 337 -1.09 7.26 6.22
N ASP A 338 -2.17 7.43 7.00
CA ASP A 338 -3.51 6.99 6.60
C ASP A 338 -4.29 8.13 5.93
N ARG A 339 -4.20 8.17 4.58
CA ARG A 339 -4.89 9.17 3.78
C ARG A 339 -6.41 9.10 3.89
N LYS A 340 -7.00 7.90 4.12
CA LYS A 340 -8.45 7.71 4.16
C LYS A 340 -9.03 8.18 5.49
N LYS A 341 -8.30 7.99 6.58
CA LYS A 341 -8.76 8.33 7.93
C LYS A 341 -8.46 9.78 8.31
N TYR A 342 -7.27 10.27 7.95
CA TYR A 342 -6.77 11.58 8.37
C TYR A 342 -6.48 12.54 7.22
N GLY A 343 -6.23 12.01 6.02
CA GLY A 343 -5.83 12.79 4.86
C GLY A 343 -7.00 13.42 4.11
N LEU A 344 -8.12 12.71 3.95
CA LEU A 344 -9.22 13.07 3.07
C LEU A 344 -10.58 12.92 3.77
N VAL A 345 -11.56 13.68 3.33
CA VAL A 345 -12.98 13.46 3.62
C VAL A 345 -13.57 12.69 2.44
N MET A 346 -13.65 11.36 2.56
CA MET A 346 -13.91 10.43 1.44
C MET A 346 -15.23 10.69 0.69
N GLY A 347 -16.29 11.11 1.37
CA GLY A 347 -17.59 11.48 0.76
C GLY A 347 -17.70 12.95 0.33
N MET A 348 -16.57 13.63 0.15
CA MET A 348 -16.50 15.03 -0.25
C MET A 348 -15.80 15.16 -1.61
N GLU A 349 -16.23 16.12 -2.41
CA GLU A 349 -15.68 16.43 -3.73
C GLU A 349 -14.17 16.73 -3.70
N ILE A 350 -13.49 16.49 -4.82
CA ILE A 350 -12.06 16.77 -5.01
C ILE A 350 -11.77 18.25 -4.74
N SER A 351 -12.59 19.17 -5.29
CA SER A 351 -12.40 20.61 -5.12
C SER A 351 -12.39 21.04 -3.66
N LYS A 352 -13.34 20.54 -2.88
CA LYS A 352 -13.48 20.85 -1.44
C LYS A 352 -12.35 20.24 -0.63
N ASN A 353 -11.96 18.98 -0.91
CA ASN A 353 -10.81 18.37 -0.25
C ASN A 353 -9.50 19.14 -0.52
N SER A 354 -9.28 19.60 -1.76
CA SER A 354 -8.07 20.31 -2.16
C SER A 354 -7.89 21.66 -1.47
N THR A 355 -8.98 22.33 -1.06
CA THR A 355 -8.94 23.66 -0.43
C THR A 355 -9.10 23.63 1.09
N LEU A 356 -9.45 22.48 1.67
CA LEU A 356 -9.86 22.32 3.07
C LEU A 356 -8.85 22.84 4.10
N ALA A 357 -7.54 22.71 3.84
CA ALA A 357 -6.49 23.11 4.79
C ALA A 357 -6.29 24.64 4.88
N ALA A 358 -6.79 25.42 3.92
CA ALA A 358 -6.61 26.88 3.89
C ALA A 358 -7.88 27.61 3.38
N LEU A 359 -9.04 27.24 3.90
CA LEU A 359 -10.36 27.81 3.48
C LEU A 359 -10.39 29.35 3.47
N LYS A 360 -9.63 30.02 4.34
CA LYS A 360 -9.54 31.48 4.35
C LYS A 360 -9.12 32.06 2.99
N LYS A 361 -8.36 31.34 2.17
CA LYS A 361 -7.93 31.77 0.83
C LYS A 361 -9.07 31.80 -0.20
N VAL A 362 -10.18 31.10 0.07
CA VAL A 362 -11.37 31.07 -0.78
C VAL A 362 -12.58 31.72 -0.10
N MET A 363 -12.34 32.56 0.93
CA MET A 363 -13.37 33.25 1.72
C MET A 363 -13.16 34.78 1.71
N PRO A 364 -13.26 35.48 0.59
CA PRO A 364 -12.98 36.92 0.50
C PRO A 364 -13.87 37.75 1.45
N ASN A 365 -15.11 37.34 1.69
CA ASN A 365 -16.10 38.03 2.52
C ASN A 365 -16.58 37.17 3.72
N ARG A 366 -15.71 36.34 4.29
CA ARG A 366 -16.01 35.38 5.34
C ARG A 366 -17.00 34.27 4.93
N LEU A 367 -17.38 34.21 3.68
CA LEU A 367 -18.18 33.15 3.07
C LEU A 367 -17.35 32.47 1.98
N ILE A 368 -17.51 31.16 1.86
CA ILE A 368 -16.82 30.41 0.81
C ILE A 368 -17.33 30.88 -0.56
N ASP A 369 -16.45 31.38 -1.40
CA ASP A 369 -16.71 31.66 -2.79
C ASP A 369 -16.47 30.38 -3.59
N ARG A 370 -17.56 29.74 -4.02
CA ARG A 370 -17.52 28.46 -4.71
C ARG A 370 -16.77 28.52 -6.05
N THR A 371 -16.93 29.65 -6.78
CA THR A 371 -16.23 29.85 -8.06
C THR A 371 -14.73 29.95 -7.86
N LEU A 372 -14.31 30.73 -6.84
CA LEU A 372 -12.89 30.86 -6.47
C LEU A 372 -12.34 29.52 -5.98
N GLU A 373 -13.10 28.76 -5.16
CA GLU A 373 -12.72 27.45 -4.65
C GLU A 373 -12.43 26.47 -5.80
N VAL A 374 -13.36 26.33 -6.76
CA VAL A 374 -13.18 25.45 -7.93
C VAL A 374 -11.97 25.88 -8.75
N LYS A 375 -11.84 27.18 -9.06
CA LYS A 375 -10.69 27.70 -9.80
C LYS A 375 -9.35 27.38 -9.11
N LYS A 376 -9.27 27.55 -7.78
CA LYS A 376 -8.05 27.21 -7.04
C LYS A 376 -7.79 25.71 -6.98
N ALA A 377 -8.81 24.91 -6.89
CA ALA A 377 -8.68 23.45 -6.96
C ALA A 377 -8.20 23.00 -8.36
N GLU A 378 -8.67 23.62 -9.45
CA GLU A 378 -8.19 23.35 -10.82
C GLU A 378 -6.68 23.64 -10.92
N GLU A 379 -6.22 24.84 -10.51
CA GLU A 379 -4.81 25.22 -10.52
C GLU A 379 -3.93 24.19 -9.78
N LEU A 380 -4.39 23.70 -8.63
CA LEU A 380 -3.66 22.72 -7.80
C LEU A 380 -3.64 21.34 -8.44
N THR A 381 -4.80 20.88 -8.93
CA THR A 381 -4.93 19.52 -9.49
C THR A 381 -4.21 19.37 -10.83
N GLU A 382 -4.13 20.46 -11.62
CA GLU A 382 -3.28 20.50 -12.83
C GLU A 382 -1.79 20.36 -12.48
N LYS A 383 -1.29 21.13 -11.48
CA LYS A 383 0.09 20.98 -10.98
C LYS A 383 0.39 19.55 -10.54
N MET A 384 -0.57 18.90 -9.90
CA MET A 384 -0.44 17.51 -9.45
C MET A 384 -0.68 16.49 -10.57
N ARG A 385 -1.02 16.93 -11.79
CA ARG A 385 -1.35 16.04 -12.92
C ARG A 385 -2.42 15.01 -12.52
N LEU A 386 -3.46 15.49 -11.83
CA LEU A 386 -4.56 14.65 -11.38
C LEU A 386 -5.38 14.14 -12.58
N LYS A 387 -5.62 12.83 -12.63
CA LYS A 387 -6.47 12.24 -13.68
C LYS A 387 -7.91 12.12 -13.16
N THR A 388 -8.75 13.04 -13.55
CA THR A 388 -10.19 13.05 -13.25
C THR A 388 -10.98 13.66 -14.41
N HIS A 389 -12.26 13.31 -14.51
CA HIS A 389 -13.18 13.90 -15.50
C HIS A 389 -13.91 15.12 -14.95
N SER A 390 -13.96 15.29 -13.62
CA SER A 390 -14.56 16.44 -12.95
C SER A 390 -13.96 16.60 -11.56
N LEU A 391 -13.93 17.82 -11.03
CA LEU A 391 -13.55 18.12 -9.64
C LEU A 391 -14.72 18.03 -8.65
N GLU A 392 -15.92 17.78 -9.15
CA GLU A 392 -17.16 17.63 -8.36
C GLU A 392 -17.42 16.17 -7.96
N VAL A 393 -16.60 15.21 -8.43
CA VAL A 393 -16.72 13.81 -8.01
C VAL A 393 -16.14 13.62 -6.62
N ASP A 394 -16.69 12.66 -5.88
CA ASP A 394 -16.20 12.29 -4.58
C ASP A 394 -14.80 11.66 -4.68
N VAL A 395 -13.93 12.01 -3.74
CA VAL A 395 -12.56 11.47 -3.67
C VAL A 395 -12.54 9.95 -3.53
N SER A 396 -13.58 9.34 -2.96
CA SER A 396 -13.73 7.88 -2.86
C SER A 396 -13.69 7.15 -4.21
N GLN A 397 -14.05 7.83 -5.30
CA GLN A 397 -14.07 7.26 -6.66
C GLN A 397 -12.69 7.25 -7.33
N LEU A 398 -11.70 7.91 -6.75
CA LEU A 398 -10.36 8.00 -7.30
C LEU A 398 -9.51 6.77 -6.94
N SER A 399 -8.56 6.43 -7.83
CA SER A 399 -7.49 5.48 -7.50
C SER A 399 -6.61 6.00 -6.35
N GLY A 400 -5.90 5.09 -5.66
CA GLY A 400 -5.03 5.44 -4.54
C GLY A 400 -4.00 6.51 -4.87
N GLY A 401 -3.36 6.44 -6.03
CA GLY A 401 -2.41 7.46 -6.48
C GLY A 401 -3.06 8.83 -6.71
N ASN A 402 -4.27 8.87 -7.29
CA ASN A 402 -5.00 10.13 -7.46
C ASN A 402 -5.51 10.69 -6.12
N GLN A 403 -5.95 9.83 -5.18
CA GLN A 403 -6.26 10.25 -3.81
C GLN A 403 -5.05 10.92 -3.13
N GLN A 404 -3.86 10.34 -3.29
CA GLN A 404 -2.61 10.90 -2.73
C GLN A 404 -2.30 12.27 -3.34
N LYS A 405 -2.52 12.46 -4.63
CA LYS A 405 -2.38 13.76 -5.29
C LYS A 405 -3.35 14.82 -4.74
N VAL A 406 -4.59 14.43 -4.39
CA VAL A 406 -5.55 15.33 -3.73
C VAL A 406 -5.06 15.71 -2.33
N VAL A 407 -4.50 14.76 -1.55
CA VAL A 407 -3.88 15.07 -0.26
C VAL A 407 -2.74 16.07 -0.41
N LEU A 408 -1.86 15.86 -1.39
CA LEU A 408 -0.77 16.80 -1.68
C LEU A 408 -1.31 18.17 -2.09
N SER A 409 -2.32 18.23 -2.97
CA SER A 409 -2.99 19.48 -3.37
C SER A 409 -3.51 20.24 -2.16
N LYS A 410 -4.19 19.55 -1.22
CA LYS A 410 -4.70 20.13 0.03
C LYS A 410 -3.62 20.83 0.84
N TRP A 411 -2.48 20.18 1.01
CA TRP A 411 -1.39 20.73 1.80
C TRP A 411 -0.60 21.81 1.08
N LEU A 412 -0.39 21.66 -0.24
CA LEU A 412 0.26 22.70 -1.05
C LEU A 412 -0.57 23.98 -1.13
N PHE A 413 -1.90 23.90 -0.97
CA PHE A 413 -2.75 25.07 -0.88
C PHE A 413 -2.45 25.96 0.33
N THR A 414 -1.76 25.44 1.35
CA THR A 414 -1.30 26.24 2.49
C THR A 414 -0.04 27.06 2.20
N ASP A 415 0.62 26.89 1.04
CA ASP A 415 1.93 27.42 0.66
C ASP A 415 3.02 27.07 1.71
N PRO A 416 3.26 25.77 1.94
CA PRO A 416 4.15 25.34 3.00
C PRO A 416 5.63 25.62 2.65
N LYS A 417 6.42 26.04 3.65
CA LYS A 417 7.88 26.08 3.58
C LYS A 417 8.48 24.71 3.90
N ILE A 418 7.79 23.94 4.76
CA ILE A 418 8.19 22.61 5.22
C ILE A 418 7.03 21.66 4.95
N LEU A 419 7.30 20.57 4.23
CA LEU A 419 6.33 19.54 3.91
C LEU A 419 6.82 18.20 4.45
N VAL A 420 6.13 17.66 5.44
CA VAL A 420 6.37 16.33 5.97
C VAL A 420 5.44 15.35 5.26
N LEU A 421 6.01 14.30 4.70
CA LEU A 421 5.33 13.23 3.98
C LEU A 421 5.53 11.92 4.76
N ASP A 422 4.50 11.45 5.44
CA ASP A 422 4.55 10.21 6.19
C ASP A 422 3.96 9.07 5.35
N GLU A 423 4.82 8.11 4.98
CA GLU A 423 4.52 6.99 4.08
C GLU A 423 3.81 7.44 2.78
N PRO A 424 4.39 8.40 2.01
CA PRO A 424 3.69 9.08 0.91
C PRO A 424 3.24 8.15 -0.21
N THR A 425 3.85 6.98 -0.34
CA THR A 425 3.61 6.03 -1.44
C THR A 425 2.96 4.73 -0.98
N ARG A 426 2.54 4.66 0.29
CA ARG A 426 1.90 3.45 0.84
C ARG A 426 0.56 3.16 0.18
N GLY A 427 0.41 1.92 -0.34
CA GLY A 427 -0.82 1.46 -0.96
C GLY A 427 -1.20 2.17 -2.26
N ILE A 428 -0.20 2.66 -3.00
CA ILE A 428 -0.35 3.14 -4.36
C ILE A 428 0.49 2.28 -5.32
N ASP A 429 0.09 2.28 -6.59
CA ASP A 429 0.80 1.51 -7.61
C ASP A 429 2.16 2.13 -7.99
N VAL A 430 2.99 1.32 -8.65
CA VAL A 430 4.38 1.68 -8.94
C VAL A 430 4.48 2.92 -9.84
N GLY A 431 3.58 3.06 -10.83
CA GLY A 431 3.56 4.24 -11.70
C GLY A 431 3.16 5.51 -10.96
N ALA A 432 2.17 5.41 -10.07
CA ALA A 432 1.77 6.53 -9.23
C ALA A 432 2.87 6.92 -8.23
N LYS A 433 3.64 5.96 -7.67
CA LYS A 433 4.82 6.26 -6.85
C LYS A 433 5.80 7.17 -7.60
N TYR A 434 6.15 6.80 -8.84
CA TYR A 434 7.06 7.58 -9.66
C TYR A 434 6.56 9.03 -9.90
N GLU A 435 5.25 9.21 -10.14
CA GLU A 435 4.67 10.54 -10.31
C GLU A 435 4.77 11.37 -9.02
N ILE A 436 4.56 10.75 -7.84
CA ILE A 436 4.73 11.40 -6.54
C ILE A 436 6.20 11.80 -6.32
N TYR A 437 7.16 10.94 -6.65
CA TYR A 437 8.60 11.27 -6.53
C TYR A 437 9.00 12.47 -7.39
N LYS A 438 8.44 12.57 -8.61
CA LYS A 438 8.65 13.76 -9.45
C LYS A 438 8.12 15.03 -8.81
N ILE A 439 6.90 14.97 -8.25
CA ILE A 439 6.30 16.09 -7.55
C ILE A 439 7.18 16.51 -6.36
N ILE A 440 7.70 15.56 -5.58
CA ILE A 440 8.60 15.82 -4.45
C ILE A 440 9.87 16.54 -4.92
N ASN A 441 10.52 16.09 -5.99
CA ASN A 441 11.70 16.75 -6.54
C ASN A 441 11.38 18.17 -7.06
N GLU A 442 10.25 18.35 -7.76
CA GLU A 442 9.80 19.65 -8.26
C GLU A 442 9.56 20.63 -7.10
N LEU A 443 9.03 20.16 -5.97
CA LEU A 443 8.83 20.98 -4.77
C LEU A 443 10.15 21.36 -4.11
N ALA A 444 11.06 20.41 -3.94
CA ALA A 444 12.40 20.67 -3.37
C ALA A 444 13.18 21.66 -4.25
N ALA A 445 13.13 21.52 -5.57
CA ALA A 445 13.74 22.45 -6.51
C ALA A 445 13.13 23.87 -6.45
N GLN A 446 11.88 24.01 -5.95
CA GLN A 446 11.22 25.31 -5.70
C GLN A 446 11.54 25.88 -4.31
N GLY A 447 12.42 25.25 -3.53
CA GLY A 447 12.85 25.68 -2.20
C GLY A 447 12.02 25.10 -1.04
N VAL A 448 11.01 24.26 -1.30
CA VAL A 448 10.26 23.60 -0.21
C VAL A 448 11.16 22.57 0.47
N ALA A 449 11.31 22.67 1.78
CA ALA A 449 12.01 21.67 2.57
C ALA A 449 11.11 20.46 2.79
N VAL A 450 11.55 19.28 2.37
CA VAL A 450 10.73 18.07 2.39
C VAL A 450 11.30 17.04 3.35
N VAL A 451 10.42 16.44 4.17
CA VAL A 451 10.76 15.27 4.97
C VAL A 451 9.99 14.07 4.40
N ILE A 452 10.69 12.99 4.10
CA ILE A 452 10.10 11.71 3.68
C ILE A 452 10.28 10.70 4.81
N VAL A 453 9.20 10.37 5.50
CA VAL A 453 9.18 9.26 6.46
C VAL A 453 8.73 8.03 5.70
N SER A 454 9.57 7.00 5.62
CA SER A 454 9.22 5.78 4.88
C SER A 454 9.77 4.52 5.56
N SER A 455 8.99 3.45 5.49
CA SER A 455 9.41 2.08 5.83
C SER A 455 10.16 1.39 4.68
N GLU A 456 10.03 1.92 3.46
CA GLU A 456 10.71 1.39 2.27
C GLU A 456 12.13 2.00 2.15
N LEU A 457 13.16 1.26 2.56
CA LEU A 457 14.56 1.74 2.49
C LEU A 457 14.99 2.18 1.08
N PRO A 458 14.60 1.51 -0.02
CA PRO A 458 14.90 1.98 -1.37
C PRO A 458 14.34 3.38 -1.66
N GLU A 459 13.13 3.72 -1.14
CA GLU A 459 12.54 5.06 -1.28
C GLU A 459 13.39 6.11 -0.57
N VAL A 460 13.76 5.85 0.68
CA VAL A 460 14.60 6.75 1.47
C VAL A 460 15.96 6.96 0.80
N LEU A 461 16.63 5.88 0.39
CA LEU A 461 17.93 5.94 -0.28
C LEU A 461 17.86 6.62 -1.65
N GLY A 462 16.78 6.34 -2.39
CA GLY A 462 16.60 6.84 -3.75
C GLY A 462 16.28 8.33 -3.83
N MET A 463 15.52 8.86 -2.86
CA MET A 463 14.95 10.20 -2.92
C MET A 463 15.64 11.24 -2.05
N SER A 464 16.42 10.86 -1.02
CA SER A 464 16.88 11.78 0.01
C SER A 464 18.27 12.35 -0.26
N ASP A 465 18.50 13.60 0.13
CA ASP A 465 19.82 14.24 0.19
C ASP A 465 20.60 13.78 1.42
N ARG A 466 19.89 13.62 2.53
CA ARG A 466 20.41 13.17 3.81
C ARG A 466 19.37 12.28 4.50
N ILE A 467 19.85 11.35 5.31
CA ILE A 467 19.00 10.40 6.00
C ILE A 467 19.21 10.50 7.50
N MET A 468 18.12 10.64 8.23
CA MET A 468 18.04 10.54 9.68
C MET A 468 17.48 9.16 10.04
N VAL A 469 18.15 8.47 10.98
CA VAL A 469 17.69 7.16 11.44
C VAL A 469 17.18 7.26 12.87
N MET A 470 16.02 6.66 13.13
CA MET A 470 15.40 6.62 14.45
C MET A 470 15.29 5.19 14.99
N SER A 471 15.40 5.07 16.30
CA SER A 471 15.17 3.83 17.05
C SER A 471 14.55 4.17 18.42
N GLU A 472 13.47 3.49 18.80
CA GLU A 472 12.82 3.60 20.13
C GLU A 472 12.53 5.05 20.60
N GLY A 473 12.15 5.94 19.67
CA GLY A 473 11.82 7.34 19.95
C GLY A 473 13.04 8.28 20.03
N GLU A 474 14.23 7.84 19.61
CA GLU A 474 15.46 8.62 19.60
C GLU A 474 16.06 8.71 18.19
N VAL A 475 16.76 9.80 17.89
CA VAL A 475 17.59 9.90 16.68
C VAL A 475 18.94 9.22 16.95
N THR A 476 19.21 8.14 16.22
CA THR A 476 20.40 7.30 16.41
C THR A 476 21.54 7.60 15.44
N GLY A 477 21.24 8.25 14.31
CA GLY A 477 22.27 8.61 13.34
C GLY A 477 21.79 9.52 12.24
N HIS A 478 22.75 10.17 11.59
CA HIS A 478 22.58 10.95 10.37
C HIS A 478 23.57 10.41 9.34
N LEU A 479 23.12 10.23 8.11
CA LEU A 479 23.93 9.76 6.98
C LEU A 479 23.75 10.74 5.82
N SER A 480 24.84 11.13 5.18
CA SER A 480 24.78 11.79 3.88
C SER A 480 24.33 10.80 2.81
N ARG A 481 23.78 11.27 1.69
CA ARG A 481 23.41 10.40 0.54
C ARG A 481 24.56 9.50 0.11
N ALA A 482 25.79 10.02 0.07
CA ALA A 482 26.96 9.26 -0.37
C ALA A 482 27.38 8.14 0.59
N GLU A 483 27.09 8.30 1.89
CA GLU A 483 27.46 7.34 2.93
C GLU A 483 26.36 6.31 3.22
N ALA A 484 25.14 6.60 2.83
CA ALA A 484 23.97 5.81 3.16
C ALA A 484 23.94 4.49 2.38
N THR A 485 23.87 3.38 3.12
CA THR A 485 23.59 2.04 2.61
C THR A 485 22.52 1.38 3.47
N GLN A 486 21.84 0.36 2.95
CA GLN A 486 20.84 -0.37 3.73
C GLN A 486 21.43 -0.92 5.02
N GLU A 487 22.66 -1.48 4.97
CA GLU A 487 23.34 -2.05 6.13
C GLU A 487 23.64 -1.00 7.21
N LYS A 488 24.11 0.19 6.81
CA LYS A 488 24.37 1.29 7.74
C LYS A 488 23.08 1.79 8.38
N ILE A 489 22.02 1.98 7.59
CA ILE A 489 20.70 2.38 8.11
C ILE A 489 20.21 1.35 9.12
N MET A 490 20.27 0.06 8.80
CA MET A 490 19.85 -1.02 9.70
C MET A 490 20.71 -1.08 10.96
N THR A 491 22.02 -0.82 10.86
CA THR A 491 22.90 -0.72 12.03
C THR A 491 22.40 0.37 12.99
N TYR A 492 22.13 1.58 12.50
CA TYR A 492 21.59 2.66 13.33
C TYR A 492 20.16 2.38 13.83
N ALA A 493 19.31 1.75 13.02
CA ALA A 493 17.93 1.41 13.40
C ALA A 493 17.84 0.35 14.51
N THR A 494 18.89 -0.46 14.69
CA THR A 494 18.97 -1.49 15.75
C THR A 494 19.78 -1.04 16.98
N LEU A 495 20.40 0.14 16.95
CA LEU A 495 21.15 0.69 18.08
C LEU A 495 20.20 1.04 19.23
N ARG A 496 20.47 0.47 20.42
CA ARG A 496 19.89 0.90 21.71
C ARG A 496 20.91 1.78 22.43
N ARG A 497 20.67 3.07 22.48
CA ARG A 497 21.62 4.04 23.08
C ARG A 497 21.96 3.75 24.54
N GLY A 498 21.06 3.11 25.31
CA GLY A 498 21.28 2.76 26.72
C GLY A 498 22.31 1.66 26.99
N LYS A 499 22.90 1.00 25.96
CA LYS A 499 23.97 -0.01 26.14
C LYS A 499 25.36 0.45 25.67
N ASN A 500 25.48 1.54 24.94
CA ASN A 500 26.74 1.96 24.31
C ASN A 500 27.64 2.89 25.18
N GLU A 501 27.13 3.47 26.27
CA GLU A 501 28.01 4.15 27.22
C GLU A 501 28.93 3.15 27.99
N ALA A 502 28.46 1.91 28.17
CA ALA A 502 29.25 0.87 28.83
C ALA A 502 30.40 0.32 27.94
N VAL A 503 30.28 0.35 26.61
CA VAL A 503 31.33 -0.15 25.70
C VAL A 503 32.43 0.87 25.45
N LYS A 504 32.13 2.18 25.50
CA LYS A 504 33.17 3.24 25.44
C LYS A 504 33.94 3.42 26.73
N ALA A 505 33.39 3.01 27.86
CA ALA A 505 34.05 3.06 29.17
C ALA A 505 34.97 1.85 29.46
N SER A 506 34.83 0.72 28.72
CA SER A 506 35.65 -0.47 28.87
C SER A 506 36.81 -0.58 27.88
N GLY A 507 37.06 0.42 27.08
CA GLY A 507 38.13 0.49 26.05
C GLY A 507 39.17 1.58 26.34
N ARG A 508 39.47 1.83 27.63
CA ARG A 508 40.67 2.58 28.07
C ARG A 508 41.55 1.73 28.92
#